data_659d09e6e8f56164d0dbebf7a10c5d97
#
_entry.id   659d09e6e8f56164d0dbebf7a10c5d97
#
_cell.length_a   1.000
_cell.length_b   1.000
_cell.length_c   1.000
_cell.angle_alpha   90.00
_cell.angle_beta   90.00
_cell.angle_gamma   90.00
#
_symmetry.space_group_name_H-M   'P 1'
#
loop_
_entity.id
_entity.type
_entity.pdbx_description
1 polymer ?
#
loop_
_entity_poly.entity_id
_entity_poly.type
_entity_poly.pdbx_seq_one_letter_code
_entity_poly.pdbx_strand_id
1 'polypeptide(L)'
;VEEYVHRVGRTARVGRQGTSWLMLMPHERPWLDTLTRRMVVASRPAQVPLVGYDTVLFQGFGGAAREYESRATDVQMALERWVLASPSHATLARTAFLAHIRAYATHPAAEKDIFHVHQLHLGHLAKAFGLREAPQTVQRTAKKEHERQQKPKLAAAAATGTDAASESRRQ
;
A
#
# COMPACT_ATOMS: atom_id res chain seq x y z
N VAL A 1 -17.15 -1.10 -2.81
CA VAL A 1 -17.92 -0.78 -1.59
C VAL A 1 -17.99 -1.97 -0.64
N GLU A 2 -18.28 -3.18 -1.12
CA GLU A 2 -18.37 -4.38 -0.29
C GLU A 2 -17.09 -4.61 0.53
N GLU A 3 -15.95 -4.54 -0.11
CA GLU A 3 -14.64 -4.67 0.55
C GLU A 3 -14.45 -3.63 1.68
N TYR A 4 -14.86 -2.38 1.46
CA TYR A 4 -14.86 -1.35 2.49
C TYR A 4 -15.73 -1.75 3.69
N VAL A 5 -16.95 -2.21 3.43
CA VAL A 5 -17.89 -2.64 4.49
C VAL A 5 -17.31 -3.81 5.28
N HIS A 6 -16.69 -4.78 4.61
CA HIS A 6 -16.04 -5.92 5.26
C HIS A 6 -14.87 -5.49 6.15
N ARG A 7 -14.05 -4.55 5.70
CA ARG A 7 -12.92 -4.03 6.50
C ARG A 7 -13.39 -3.23 7.70
N VAL A 8 -14.33 -2.31 7.51
CA VAL A 8 -14.91 -1.53 8.62
C VAL A 8 -15.65 -2.43 9.61
N GLY A 9 -16.31 -3.49 9.14
CA GLY A 9 -16.98 -4.49 9.97
C GLY A 9 -16.04 -5.34 10.84
N ARG A 10 -14.72 -5.11 10.81
CA ARG A 10 -13.76 -5.76 11.72
C ARG A 10 -13.63 -5.04 13.06
N THR A 11 -14.12 -3.82 13.18
CA THR A 11 -14.18 -3.08 14.43
C THR A 11 -15.62 -3.00 14.98
N ALA A 12 -15.80 -2.45 16.17
CA ALA A 12 -17.12 -2.26 16.82
C ALA A 12 -17.94 -3.55 16.99
N ARG A 13 -17.29 -4.66 17.32
CA ARG A 13 -17.98 -5.96 17.50
C ARG A 13 -18.49 -6.13 18.92
N VAL A 14 -19.61 -6.89 19.04
CA VAL A 14 -20.17 -7.32 20.34
C VAL A 14 -20.49 -6.11 21.25
N GLY A 15 -21.14 -5.07 20.69
CA GLY A 15 -21.55 -3.89 21.46
C GLY A 15 -20.43 -2.94 21.88
N ARG A 16 -19.20 -3.16 21.42
CA ARG A 16 -18.09 -2.24 21.66
C ARG A 16 -18.08 -1.11 20.62
N GLN A 17 -17.70 0.09 21.04
CA GLN A 17 -17.44 1.19 20.11
C GLN A 17 -16.17 0.92 19.30
N GLY A 18 -16.13 1.39 18.07
CA GLY A 18 -14.96 1.28 17.20
C GLY A 18 -14.85 2.44 16.24
N THR A 19 -13.63 2.75 15.83
CA THR A 19 -13.32 3.80 14.85
C THR A 19 -12.59 3.18 13.68
N SER A 20 -12.93 3.62 12.48
CA SER A 20 -12.23 3.26 11.24
C SER A 20 -11.85 4.53 10.49
N TRP A 21 -10.65 4.57 9.97
CA TRP A 21 -10.14 5.68 9.18
C TRP A 21 -9.98 5.24 7.74
N LEU A 22 -10.54 6.03 6.82
CA LEU A 22 -10.35 5.89 5.39
C LEU A 22 -9.52 7.07 4.90
N MET A 23 -8.34 6.80 4.38
CA MET A 23 -7.49 7.82 3.77
C MET A 23 -7.71 7.84 2.27
N LEU A 24 -8.06 9.00 1.74
CA LEU A 24 -8.28 9.23 0.32
C LEU A 24 -7.39 10.36 -0.18
N MET A 25 -6.83 10.18 -1.36
CA MET A 25 -6.17 11.25 -2.08
C MET A 25 -7.20 12.26 -2.63
N PRO A 26 -6.80 13.50 -2.92
CA PRO A 26 -7.75 14.53 -3.40
C PRO A 26 -8.59 14.10 -4.61
N HIS A 27 -8.00 13.38 -5.56
CA HIS A 27 -8.69 12.88 -6.75
C HIS A 27 -9.65 11.70 -6.47
N GLU A 28 -9.51 11.03 -5.33
CA GLU A 28 -10.36 9.89 -4.93
C GLU A 28 -11.63 10.32 -4.18
N ARG A 29 -11.74 11.59 -3.79
CA ARG A 29 -12.91 12.13 -3.07
C ARG A 29 -14.26 11.81 -3.70
N PRO A 30 -14.43 11.84 -5.05
CA PRO A 30 -15.71 11.49 -5.68
C PRO A 30 -16.21 10.07 -5.34
N TRP A 31 -15.33 9.18 -4.92
CA TRP A 31 -15.72 7.83 -4.48
C TRP A 31 -16.59 7.85 -3.22
N LEU A 32 -16.48 8.87 -2.37
CA LEU A 32 -17.31 9.01 -1.17
C LEU A 32 -18.80 9.14 -1.52
N ASP A 33 -19.14 9.80 -2.63
CA ASP A 33 -20.52 9.92 -3.08
C ASP A 33 -21.08 8.55 -3.47
N THR A 34 -20.26 7.74 -4.12
CA THR A 34 -20.58 6.36 -4.47
C THR A 34 -20.76 5.49 -3.23
N LEU A 35 -19.86 5.64 -2.26
CA LEU A 35 -19.93 4.94 -0.98
C LEU A 35 -21.20 5.31 -0.24
N THR A 36 -21.46 6.60 -0.04
CA THR A 36 -22.63 7.13 0.69
C THR A 36 -23.93 6.66 0.06
N ARG A 37 -24.07 6.78 -1.27
CA ARG A 37 -25.27 6.29 -1.98
C ARG A 37 -25.51 4.80 -1.74
N ARG A 38 -24.50 3.97 -1.85
CA ARG A 38 -24.64 2.51 -1.64
C ARG A 38 -24.91 2.15 -0.17
N MET A 39 -24.39 2.93 0.78
CA MET A 39 -24.68 2.72 2.19
C MET A 39 -26.12 3.10 2.55
N VAL A 40 -26.64 4.18 1.98
CA VAL A 40 -28.06 4.59 2.15
C VAL A 40 -29.01 3.51 1.62
N VAL A 41 -28.75 2.97 0.44
CA VAL A 41 -29.54 1.86 -0.15
C VAL A 41 -29.53 0.62 0.76
N ALA A 42 -28.45 0.38 1.49
CA ALA A 42 -28.34 -0.73 2.44
C ALA A 42 -28.96 -0.41 3.83
N SER A 43 -29.78 0.65 3.96
CA SER A 43 -30.40 1.11 5.20
C SER A 43 -29.39 1.37 6.33
N ARG A 44 -28.17 1.73 5.99
CA ARG A 44 -27.12 2.11 6.95
C ARG A 44 -26.90 3.62 6.88
N PRO A 45 -27.38 4.40 7.88
CA PRO A 45 -27.04 5.81 7.94
C PRO A 45 -25.53 5.93 8.15
N ALA A 46 -24.83 6.46 7.16
CA ALA A 46 -23.42 6.74 7.31
C ALA A 46 -23.15 8.16 6.85
N GLN A 47 -23.14 9.07 7.81
CA GLN A 47 -22.34 10.27 7.65
C GLN A 47 -20.87 9.88 7.88
N VAL A 48 -20.08 9.90 6.82
CA VAL A 48 -18.62 9.76 6.93
C VAL A 48 -18.07 11.19 7.09
N PRO A 49 -17.68 11.60 8.31
CA PRO A 49 -17.15 12.94 8.49
C PRO A 49 -15.83 13.07 7.73
N LEU A 50 -15.72 14.15 6.94
CA LEU A 50 -14.47 14.50 6.27
C LEU A 50 -13.61 15.32 7.20
N VAL A 51 -12.41 14.85 7.43
CA VAL A 51 -11.38 15.56 8.21
C VAL A 51 -10.23 15.91 7.28
N GLY A 52 -9.85 17.18 7.24
CA GLY A 52 -8.68 17.63 6.47
C GLY A 52 -7.38 17.06 7.03
N TYR A 53 -6.42 16.80 6.18
CA TYR A 53 -5.10 16.29 6.58
C TYR A 53 -4.41 17.22 7.59
N ASP A 54 -4.57 18.55 7.45
CA ASP A 54 -4.04 19.53 8.39
C ASP A 54 -4.53 19.31 9.82
N THR A 55 -5.83 19.03 9.97
CA THR A 55 -6.43 18.73 11.27
C THR A 55 -5.85 17.46 11.86
N VAL A 56 -5.68 16.41 11.05
CA VAL A 56 -5.11 15.14 11.48
C VAL A 56 -3.64 15.33 11.90
N LEU A 57 -2.86 16.03 11.10
CA LEU A 57 -1.46 16.30 11.41
C LEU A 57 -1.32 17.17 12.68
N PHE A 58 -2.15 18.19 12.80
CA PHE A 58 -2.16 19.04 14.00
C PHE A 58 -2.52 18.25 15.27
N GLN A 59 -3.55 17.40 15.19
CA GLN A 59 -3.94 16.53 16.32
C GLN A 59 -2.85 15.52 16.68
N GLY A 60 -2.16 14.96 15.67
CA GLY A 60 -1.13 13.94 15.88
C GLY A 60 0.22 14.51 16.34
N PHE A 61 0.65 15.64 15.80
CA PHE A 61 1.97 16.19 16.05
C PHE A 61 1.95 17.44 16.95
N GLY A 62 0.82 18.15 17.04
CA GLY A 62 0.67 19.35 17.85
C GLY A 62 1.61 20.48 17.43
N GLY A 63 1.81 21.43 18.33
CA GLY A 63 2.68 22.58 18.13
C GLY A 63 1.92 23.89 17.92
N ALA A 64 2.65 25.02 17.87
CA ALA A 64 2.09 26.32 17.57
C ALA A 64 2.05 26.55 16.06
N ALA A 65 1.06 27.30 15.58
CA ALA A 65 0.88 27.62 14.16
C ALA A 65 0.95 26.36 13.26
N ARG A 66 2.00 26.25 12.42
CA ARG A 66 2.22 25.12 11.48
C ARG A 66 3.40 24.23 11.85
N GLU A 67 3.83 24.21 13.10
CA GLU A 67 4.94 23.36 13.55
C GLU A 67 4.68 21.86 13.28
N TYR A 68 3.42 21.43 13.24
CA TYR A 68 3.07 20.06 12.92
C TYR A 68 3.63 19.59 11.57
N GLU A 69 3.80 20.50 10.60
CA GLU A 69 4.39 20.16 9.29
C GLU A 69 5.88 19.81 9.41
N SER A 70 6.62 20.60 10.20
CA SER A 70 8.03 20.30 10.47
C SER A 70 8.17 18.98 11.21
N ARG A 71 7.38 18.77 12.26
CA ARG A 71 7.39 17.53 13.05
C ARG A 71 7.03 16.31 12.22
N ALA A 72 6.02 16.43 11.34
CA ALA A 72 5.66 15.37 10.39
C ALA A 72 6.81 15.08 9.40
N THR A 73 7.51 16.13 8.95
CA THR A 73 8.69 15.99 8.09
C THR A 73 9.82 15.28 8.81
N ASP A 74 10.08 15.59 10.08
CA ASP A 74 11.10 14.92 10.87
C ASP A 74 10.82 13.42 11.03
N VAL A 75 9.55 13.06 11.28
CA VAL A 75 9.11 11.65 11.33
C VAL A 75 9.28 10.98 9.99
N GLN A 76 8.88 11.63 8.90
CA GLN A 76 9.08 11.10 7.54
C GLN A 76 10.56 10.82 7.26
N MET A 77 11.45 11.77 7.58
CA MET A 77 12.89 11.60 7.41
C MET A 77 13.45 10.48 8.29
N ALA A 78 12.94 10.31 9.50
CA ALA A 78 13.34 9.21 10.38
C ALA A 78 12.93 7.85 9.80
N LEU A 79 11.71 7.72 9.29
CA LEU A 79 11.23 6.51 8.62
C LEU A 79 12.02 6.19 7.35
N GLU A 80 12.33 7.19 6.51
CA GLU A 80 13.18 7.02 5.34
C GLU A 80 14.57 6.49 5.72
N ARG A 81 15.20 7.08 6.75
CA ARG A 81 16.50 6.61 7.25
C ARG A 81 16.43 5.17 7.73
N TRP A 82 15.38 4.81 8.45
CA TRP A 82 15.19 3.45 8.94
C TRP A 82 15.01 2.44 7.81
N VAL A 83 14.22 2.76 6.78
CA VAL A 83 14.05 1.91 5.58
C VAL A 83 15.38 1.72 4.86
N LEU A 84 16.15 2.81 4.67
CA LEU A 84 17.39 2.77 3.91
C LEU A 84 18.60 2.23 4.70
N ALA A 85 18.50 2.14 6.02
CA ALA A 85 19.57 1.59 6.86
C ALA A 85 19.79 0.09 6.66
N SER A 86 18.78 -0.64 6.16
CA SER A 86 18.88 -2.08 5.94
C SER A 86 18.49 -2.46 4.51
N PRO A 87 19.35 -3.22 3.79
CA PRO A 87 19.00 -3.76 2.47
C PRO A 87 17.70 -4.56 2.45
N SER A 88 17.40 -5.30 3.53
CA SER A 88 16.16 -6.07 3.67
C SER A 88 14.94 -5.16 3.76
N HIS A 89 14.99 -4.09 4.54
CA HIS A 89 13.90 -3.11 4.63
C HIS A 89 13.68 -2.41 3.28
N ALA A 90 14.74 -2.00 2.60
CA ALA A 90 14.65 -1.38 1.28
C ALA A 90 14.03 -2.31 0.23
N THR A 91 14.36 -3.60 0.27
CA THR A 91 13.76 -4.62 -0.62
C THR A 91 12.27 -4.81 -0.32
N LEU A 92 11.88 -4.88 0.95
CA LEU A 92 10.47 -4.96 1.34
C LEU A 92 9.69 -3.71 0.91
N ALA A 93 10.26 -2.52 1.11
CA ALA A 93 9.65 -1.26 0.70
C ALA A 93 9.45 -1.19 -0.83
N ARG A 94 10.43 -1.62 -1.65
CA ARG A 94 10.28 -1.71 -3.11
C ARG A 94 9.18 -2.69 -3.50
N THR A 95 9.15 -3.85 -2.87
CA THR A 95 8.12 -4.87 -3.11
C THR A 95 6.73 -4.34 -2.79
N ALA A 96 6.58 -3.67 -1.63
CA ALA A 96 5.33 -3.07 -1.20
C ALA A 96 4.86 -1.94 -2.13
N PHE A 97 5.77 -1.06 -2.54
CA PHE A 97 5.49 0.00 -3.53
C PHE A 97 4.96 -0.56 -4.85
N LEU A 98 5.61 -1.59 -5.40
CA LEU A 98 5.18 -2.22 -6.66
C LEU A 98 3.86 -2.98 -6.50
N ALA A 99 3.65 -3.64 -5.36
CA ALA A 99 2.40 -4.31 -5.05
C ALA A 99 1.24 -3.30 -4.94
N HIS A 100 1.48 -2.15 -4.32
CA HIS A 100 0.49 -1.07 -4.22
C HIS A 100 0.08 -0.55 -5.61
N ILE A 101 1.03 -0.27 -6.49
CA ILE A 101 0.72 0.18 -7.86
C ILE A 101 -0.09 -0.87 -8.62
N ARG A 102 0.27 -2.15 -8.51
CA ARG A 102 -0.47 -3.24 -9.16
C ARG A 102 -1.90 -3.35 -8.60
N ALA A 103 -2.04 -3.32 -7.27
CA ALA A 103 -3.36 -3.35 -6.63
C ALA A 103 -4.22 -2.16 -7.08
N TYR A 104 -3.64 -0.97 -7.16
CA TYR A 104 -4.35 0.23 -7.63
C TYR A 104 -4.82 0.08 -9.09
N ALA A 105 -4.02 -0.57 -9.94
CA ALA A 105 -4.36 -0.82 -11.33
C ALA A 105 -5.51 -1.84 -11.52
N THR A 106 -5.83 -2.64 -10.49
CA THR A 106 -6.87 -3.69 -10.55
C THR A 106 -8.28 -3.19 -10.21
N HIS A 107 -8.47 -1.89 -9.97
CA HIS A 107 -9.81 -1.34 -9.75
C HIS A 107 -10.76 -1.66 -10.92
N PRO A 108 -12.05 -1.94 -10.64
CA PRO A 108 -13.05 -2.22 -11.66
C PRO A 108 -13.16 -1.10 -12.68
N ALA A 109 -13.54 -1.41 -13.91
CA ALA A 109 -13.68 -0.43 -14.98
C ALA A 109 -14.61 0.73 -14.61
N ALA A 110 -15.66 0.47 -13.83
CA ALA A 110 -16.62 1.47 -13.35
C ALA A 110 -16.04 2.46 -12.31
N GLU A 111 -14.87 2.18 -11.76
CA GLU A 111 -14.19 3.03 -10.77
C GLU A 111 -12.89 3.65 -11.33
N LYS A 112 -12.52 3.32 -12.58
CA LYS A 112 -11.26 3.80 -13.20
C LYS A 112 -11.21 5.30 -13.43
N ASP A 113 -12.33 5.96 -13.54
CA ASP A 113 -12.36 7.43 -13.64
C ASP A 113 -11.87 8.11 -12.37
N ILE A 114 -12.02 7.41 -11.23
CA ILE A 114 -11.59 7.88 -9.91
C ILE A 114 -10.22 7.26 -9.56
N PHE A 115 -10.09 5.95 -9.68
CA PHE A 115 -8.89 5.20 -9.32
C PHE A 115 -8.08 4.83 -10.56
N HIS A 116 -7.39 5.81 -11.12
CA HIS A 116 -6.53 5.58 -12.28
C HIS A 116 -5.06 5.75 -11.92
N VAL A 117 -4.23 4.80 -12.33
CA VAL A 117 -2.78 4.79 -12.01
C VAL A 117 -2.08 6.07 -12.46
N HIS A 118 -2.53 6.70 -13.56
CA HIS A 118 -1.95 7.96 -14.06
C HIS A 118 -2.22 9.16 -13.14
N GLN A 119 -3.17 9.06 -12.23
CA GLN A 119 -3.44 10.10 -11.22
C GLN A 119 -2.51 9.98 -10.01
N LEU A 120 -1.78 8.86 -9.89
CA LEU A 120 -0.81 8.67 -8.83
C LEU A 120 0.49 9.41 -9.13
N HIS A 121 0.91 10.29 -8.23
CA HIS A 121 2.24 10.87 -8.30
C HIS A 121 3.25 9.86 -7.75
N LEU A 122 3.81 9.02 -8.64
CA LEU A 122 4.66 7.88 -8.27
C LEU A 122 5.89 8.28 -7.42
N GLY A 123 6.43 9.50 -7.61
CA GLY A 123 7.54 10.00 -6.80
C GLY A 123 7.12 10.25 -5.34
N HIS A 124 5.97 10.87 -5.11
CA HIS A 124 5.44 11.06 -3.75
C HIS A 124 5.06 9.72 -3.12
N LEU A 125 4.51 8.81 -3.93
CA LEU A 125 4.18 7.47 -3.46
C LEU A 125 5.46 6.69 -3.06
N ALA A 126 6.51 6.71 -3.87
CA ALA A 126 7.79 6.08 -3.51
C ALA A 126 8.35 6.65 -2.20
N LYS A 127 8.26 7.98 -2.01
CA LYS A 127 8.66 8.65 -0.78
C LYS A 127 7.82 8.18 0.42
N ALA A 128 6.51 7.98 0.25
CA ALA A 128 5.64 7.44 1.30
C ALA A 128 6.04 6.02 1.75
N PHE A 129 6.67 5.23 0.87
CA PHE A 129 7.28 3.95 1.20
C PHE A 129 8.72 4.06 1.73
N GLY A 130 9.20 5.27 2.03
CA GLY A 130 10.56 5.52 2.51
C GLY A 130 11.65 5.39 1.45
N LEU A 131 11.28 5.34 0.15
CA LEU A 131 12.21 5.21 -0.95
C LEU A 131 12.63 6.57 -1.49
N ARG A 132 13.94 6.77 -1.72
CA ARG A 132 14.51 7.97 -2.35
C ARG A 132 14.84 7.78 -3.82
N GLU A 133 14.66 6.56 -4.32
CA GLU A 133 14.93 6.19 -5.70
C GLU A 133 13.83 6.69 -6.63
N ALA A 134 14.19 7.01 -7.87
CA ALA A 134 13.19 7.27 -8.90
C ALA A 134 12.33 6.00 -9.15
N PRO A 135 11.01 6.13 -9.42
CA PRO A 135 10.12 4.98 -9.60
C PRO A 135 10.60 3.95 -10.63
N GLN A 136 11.21 4.40 -11.73
CA GLN A 136 11.80 3.51 -12.73
C GLN A 136 13.00 2.71 -12.21
N THR A 137 13.82 3.34 -11.35
CA THR A 137 14.95 2.67 -10.70
C THR A 137 14.44 1.61 -9.73
N VAL A 138 13.38 1.91 -8.95
CA VAL A 138 12.74 0.94 -8.05
C VAL A 138 12.30 -0.31 -8.81
N GLN A 139 11.64 -0.14 -9.97
CA GLN A 139 11.21 -1.27 -10.80
C GLN A 139 12.40 -2.12 -11.30
N ARG A 140 13.46 -1.47 -11.77
CA ARG A 140 14.67 -2.16 -12.27
C ARG A 140 15.40 -2.92 -11.16
N THR A 141 15.53 -2.30 -9.97
CA THR A 141 16.21 -2.91 -8.83
C THR A 141 15.42 -4.09 -8.30
N ALA A 142 14.10 -3.95 -8.12
CA ALA A 142 13.23 -5.02 -7.67
C ALA A 142 13.24 -6.23 -8.63
N LYS A 143 13.25 -5.99 -9.95
CA LYS A 143 13.38 -7.06 -10.95
C LYS A 143 14.70 -7.82 -10.79
N LYS A 144 15.83 -7.12 -10.66
CA LYS A 144 17.15 -7.74 -10.44
C LYS A 144 17.20 -8.55 -9.13
N GLU A 145 16.62 -8.03 -8.05
CA GLU A 145 16.56 -8.72 -6.76
C GLU A 145 15.73 -10.00 -6.87
N HIS A 146 14.60 -9.95 -7.55
CA HIS A 146 13.74 -11.11 -7.79
C HIS A 146 14.44 -12.19 -8.61
N GLU A 147 15.12 -11.81 -9.70
CA GLU A 147 15.91 -12.72 -10.53
C GLU A 147 17.05 -13.39 -9.74
N ARG A 148 17.72 -12.63 -8.86
CA ARG A 148 18.77 -13.18 -7.99
C ARG A 148 18.24 -14.20 -7.00
N GLN A 149 17.04 -13.99 -6.45
CA GLN A 149 16.41 -14.92 -5.51
C GLN A 149 15.88 -16.19 -6.18
N GLN A 150 15.49 -16.12 -7.47
CA GLN A 150 14.98 -17.27 -8.21
C GLN A 150 16.09 -18.20 -8.72
N LYS A 151 17.27 -17.66 -9.08
CA LYS A 151 18.38 -18.46 -9.61
C LYS A 151 18.78 -19.65 -8.73
N PRO A 152 18.97 -19.51 -7.40
CA PRO A 152 19.32 -20.65 -6.55
C PRO A 152 18.17 -21.67 -6.40
N LYS A 153 16.90 -21.21 -6.43
CA LYS A 153 15.74 -22.11 -6.36
C LYS A 153 15.58 -22.98 -7.61
N LEU A 154 15.83 -22.40 -8.79
CA LEU A 154 15.82 -23.13 -10.05
C LEU A 154 16.99 -24.13 -10.15
N ALA A 155 18.17 -23.76 -9.67
CA ALA A 155 19.33 -24.66 -9.64
C ALA A 155 19.10 -25.83 -8.69
N ALA A 156 18.50 -25.62 -7.52
CA ALA A 156 18.15 -26.67 -6.58
C ALA A 156 17.06 -27.61 -7.12
N ALA A 157 16.03 -27.06 -7.80
CA ALA A 157 14.99 -27.87 -8.43
C ALA A 157 15.51 -28.71 -9.61
N ALA A 158 16.48 -28.21 -10.38
CA ALA A 158 17.13 -28.96 -11.44
C ALA A 158 18.02 -30.09 -10.91
N ALA A 159 18.68 -29.90 -9.75
CA ALA A 159 19.50 -30.92 -9.12
C ALA A 159 18.68 -32.10 -8.57
N THR A 160 17.50 -31.83 -8.00
CA THR A 160 16.61 -32.89 -7.48
C THR A 160 15.87 -33.66 -8.59
N GLY A 161 15.70 -33.08 -9.78
CA GLY A 161 15.06 -33.73 -10.93
C GLY A 161 15.95 -34.77 -11.64
N THR A 162 17.28 -34.67 -11.52
CA THR A 162 18.23 -35.60 -12.14
C THR A 162 18.42 -36.90 -11.37
N ASP A 163 18.22 -36.91 -10.04
CA ASP A 163 18.36 -38.12 -9.25
C ASP A 163 17.16 -39.09 -9.42
N ALA A 164 15.95 -38.56 -9.58
CA ALA A 164 14.76 -39.39 -9.84
C ALA A 164 14.78 -40.10 -11.20
N ALA A 165 15.43 -39.51 -12.20
CA ALA A 165 15.55 -40.09 -13.55
C ALA A 165 16.64 -41.18 -13.63
N SER A 166 17.62 -41.17 -12.75
CA SER A 166 18.69 -42.18 -12.68
C SER A 166 18.26 -43.47 -11.97
N GLU A 167 17.33 -43.37 -11.04
CA GLU A 167 16.83 -44.52 -10.25
C GLU A 167 15.81 -45.37 -11.06
N SER A 168 15.01 -44.71 -11.93
CA SER A 168 14.05 -45.39 -12.81
C SER A 168 14.71 -46.19 -13.96
N ARG A 169 15.99 -46.02 -14.24
CA ARG A 169 16.75 -46.79 -15.27
C ARG A 169 17.51 -47.99 -14.71
N ARG A 170 17.46 -48.26 -13.42
CA ARG A 170 18.12 -49.37 -12.77
C ARG A 170 17.19 -50.50 -12.29
N GLN A 171 15.90 -50.42 -12.59
CA GLN A 171 14.92 -51.47 -12.47
C GLN A 171 14.53 -52.01 -13.87
#